data_1a577b4c86dfae9d3a909599609c629c
#
_entry.id   1a577b4c86dfae9d3a909599609c629c
#
_cell.length_a   1.000
_cell.length_b   1.000
_cell.length_c   1.000
_cell.angle_alpha   90.00
_cell.angle_beta   90.00
_cell.angle_gamma   90.00
#
_symmetry.space_group_name_H-M   'P 1'
#
loop_
_entity.id
_entity.type
_entity.pdbx_description
1 polymer ?
#
loop_
_entity_poly.entity_id
_entity_poly.type
_entity_poly.pdbx_seq_one_letter_code
_entity_poly.pdbx_strand_id
1 'polypeptide(L)'
;MERTRVRDIMSSPAITVSPDATLPAANALMKEKEIRHLPVLEKGRLVGIVSRGDLREASISASINADQYELHFLLNKLTVGQLMTRKVRTVAPDALVVDAADLMTEHKIAGLPVVDAEGAVVGIVTESDLLKMLVRRLRAADEQKPASEA
;
A
#
# COMPACT_ATOMS: atom_id res chain seq x y z
N MET A 1 -17.83 -13.38 19.06
CA MET A 1 -16.73 -13.38 18.09
C MET A 1 -16.02 -12.04 18.15
N GLU A 2 -14.76 -12.07 18.45
CA GLU A 2 -13.95 -10.85 18.54
C GLU A 2 -13.73 -10.25 17.16
N ARG A 3 -13.97 -8.94 17.04
CA ARG A 3 -13.83 -8.24 15.77
C ARG A 3 -12.37 -7.88 15.54
N THR A 4 -11.82 -8.31 14.41
CA THR A 4 -10.43 -8.03 14.05
C THR A 4 -10.26 -6.55 13.73
N ARG A 5 -9.23 -5.94 14.29
CA ARG A 5 -8.85 -4.54 14.08
C ARG A 5 -7.72 -4.43 13.08
N VAL A 6 -7.64 -3.28 12.44
CA VAL A 6 -6.58 -3.02 11.45
C VAL A 6 -5.19 -3.25 12.05
N ARG A 7 -4.95 -2.80 13.29
CA ARG A 7 -3.65 -3.00 13.95
C ARG A 7 -3.24 -4.46 14.09
N ASP A 8 -4.21 -5.39 14.07
CA ASP A 8 -3.93 -6.82 14.22
C ASP A 8 -3.35 -7.44 12.95
N ILE A 9 -3.58 -6.81 11.79
CA ILE A 9 -3.17 -7.36 10.50
C ILE A 9 -2.26 -6.44 9.68
N MET A 10 -2.16 -5.15 10.03
CA MET A 10 -1.33 -4.20 9.28
C MET A 10 0.15 -4.56 9.31
N SER A 11 0.88 -4.08 8.32
CA SER A 11 2.33 -4.10 8.34
C SER A 11 2.81 -2.85 9.07
N SER A 12 3.67 -3.02 10.07
CA SER A 12 4.19 -1.92 10.90
C SER A 12 5.64 -2.19 11.28
N PRO A 13 6.52 -1.17 11.27
CA PRO A 13 6.24 0.19 10.80
C PRO A 13 6.02 0.25 9.29
N ALA A 14 5.35 1.29 8.81
CA ALA A 14 5.18 1.51 7.37
C ALA A 14 6.52 1.93 6.76
N ILE A 15 6.80 1.41 5.57
CA ILE A 15 7.94 1.85 4.77
C ILE A 15 7.44 3.03 3.94
N THR A 16 8.09 4.18 4.09
CA THR A 16 7.65 5.45 3.50
C THR A 16 8.74 6.07 2.62
N VAL A 17 8.35 7.04 1.81
CA VAL A 17 9.29 7.81 0.96
C VAL A 17 8.99 9.29 1.07
N SER A 18 9.99 10.10 0.71
CA SER A 18 9.84 11.55 0.53
C SER A 18 9.25 11.85 -0.86
N PRO A 19 8.53 12.98 -1.03
CA PRO A 19 8.09 13.42 -2.35
C PRO A 19 9.24 13.63 -3.34
N ASP A 20 10.43 13.90 -2.84
CA ASP A 20 11.63 14.14 -3.67
C ASP A 20 12.29 12.87 -4.17
N ALA A 21 11.90 11.70 -3.67
CA ALA A 21 12.42 10.43 -4.16
C ALA A 21 12.12 10.27 -5.65
N THR A 22 13.08 9.74 -6.39
CA THR A 22 12.90 9.52 -7.82
C THR A 22 12.11 8.24 -8.10
N LEU A 23 11.52 8.15 -9.28
CA LEU A 23 10.80 6.94 -9.71
C LEU A 23 11.69 5.70 -9.61
N PRO A 24 12.95 5.70 -10.13
CA PRO A 24 13.82 4.53 -9.97
C PRO A 24 14.11 4.16 -8.52
N ALA A 25 14.29 5.15 -7.64
CA ALA A 25 14.54 4.90 -6.21
C ALA A 25 13.33 4.26 -5.54
N ALA A 26 12.12 4.77 -5.81
CA ALA A 26 10.89 4.21 -5.27
C ALA A 26 10.67 2.78 -5.78
N ASN A 27 10.92 2.54 -7.06
CA ASN A 27 10.77 1.23 -7.67
C ASN A 27 11.73 0.21 -7.04
N ALA A 28 13.00 0.62 -6.82
CA ALA A 28 14.00 -0.22 -6.16
C ALA A 28 13.60 -0.56 -4.73
N LEU A 29 13.05 0.40 -4.00
CA LEU A 29 12.61 0.20 -2.61
C LEU A 29 11.43 -0.79 -2.56
N MET A 30 10.46 -0.65 -3.45
CA MET A 30 9.33 -1.58 -3.53
C MET A 30 9.80 -3.01 -3.82
N LYS A 31 10.76 -3.16 -4.71
CA LYS A 31 11.31 -4.45 -5.09
C LYS A 31 12.10 -5.08 -3.94
N GLU A 32 12.96 -4.30 -3.30
CA GLU A 32 13.78 -4.75 -2.16
C GLU A 32 12.91 -5.21 -0.99
N LYS A 33 11.87 -4.46 -0.68
CA LYS A 33 10.98 -4.73 0.46
C LYS A 33 9.79 -5.61 0.10
N GLU A 34 9.66 -5.98 -1.17
CA GLU A 34 8.54 -6.80 -1.67
C GLU A 34 7.18 -6.18 -1.33
N ILE A 35 7.06 -4.89 -1.55
CA ILE A 35 5.85 -4.10 -1.31
C ILE A 35 5.43 -3.37 -2.57
N ARG A 36 4.15 -2.99 -2.65
CA ARG A 36 3.55 -2.36 -3.82
C ARG A 36 2.98 -0.98 -3.55
N HIS A 37 3.09 -0.50 -2.32
CA HIS A 37 2.52 0.77 -1.88
C HIS A 37 3.49 1.46 -0.94
N LEU A 38 3.70 2.76 -1.16
CA LEU A 38 4.54 3.58 -0.30
C LEU A 38 3.76 4.83 0.10
N PRO A 39 3.43 4.99 1.38
CA PRO A 39 2.98 6.29 1.88
C PRO A 39 4.08 7.31 1.68
N VAL A 40 3.70 8.52 1.30
CA VAL A 40 4.63 9.62 1.03
C VAL A 40 4.53 10.62 2.17
N LEU A 41 5.64 10.83 2.86
CA LEU A 41 5.72 11.76 3.99
C LEU A 41 6.59 12.96 3.63
N GLU A 42 6.11 14.14 4.02
CA GLU A 42 6.88 15.37 3.96
C GLU A 42 6.88 15.98 5.35
N LYS A 43 8.06 16.17 5.92
CA LYS A 43 8.22 16.71 7.29
C LYS A 43 7.37 15.93 8.31
N GLY A 44 7.36 14.59 8.16
CA GLY A 44 6.62 13.69 9.05
C GLY A 44 5.13 13.61 8.81
N ARG A 45 4.59 14.32 7.82
CA ARG A 45 3.15 14.34 7.50
C ARG A 45 2.86 13.57 6.23
N LEU A 46 1.76 12.82 6.24
CA LEU A 46 1.28 12.11 5.06
C LEU A 46 0.78 13.11 4.01
N VAL A 47 1.42 13.13 2.85
CA VAL A 47 1.06 14.01 1.73
C VAL A 47 0.57 13.26 0.51
N GLY A 48 0.75 11.95 0.47
CA GLY A 48 0.32 11.16 -0.67
C GLY A 48 0.57 9.67 -0.47
N ILE A 49 0.22 8.91 -1.48
CA ILE A 49 0.54 7.49 -1.59
C ILE A 49 0.89 7.20 -3.04
N VAL A 50 1.90 6.37 -3.25
CA VAL A 50 2.29 5.92 -4.58
C VAL A 50 2.25 4.40 -4.63
N SER A 51 1.70 3.85 -5.70
CA SER A 51 1.64 2.40 -5.91
C SER A 51 2.62 1.97 -7.00
N ARG A 52 2.90 0.67 -7.02
CA ARG A 52 3.70 0.08 -8.11
C ARG A 52 3.05 0.32 -9.47
N GLY A 53 1.71 0.28 -9.53
CA GLY A 53 0.97 0.59 -10.75
C GLY A 53 1.20 2.01 -11.23
N ASP A 54 1.25 2.99 -10.31
CA ASP A 54 1.53 4.39 -10.64
C ASP A 54 2.92 4.54 -11.28
N LEU A 55 3.92 3.86 -10.71
CA LEU A 55 5.29 3.91 -11.25
C LEU A 55 5.37 3.26 -12.63
N ARG A 56 4.68 2.14 -12.81
CA ARG A 56 4.65 1.43 -14.08
C ARG A 56 3.98 2.27 -15.18
N GLU A 57 2.84 2.86 -14.86
CA GLU A 57 2.11 3.72 -15.79
C GLU A 57 2.95 4.92 -16.22
N ALA A 58 3.64 5.55 -15.28
CA ALA A 58 4.54 6.67 -15.57
C ALA A 58 5.71 6.24 -16.45
N SER A 59 6.27 5.05 -16.21
CA SER A 59 7.36 4.50 -17.01
C SER A 59 6.92 4.23 -18.45
N ILE A 60 5.73 3.66 -18.63
CA ILE A 60 5.16 3.40 -19.95
C ILE A 60 4.92 4.72 -20.69
N SER A 61 4.33 5.70 -20.02
CA SER A 61 4.07 7.02 -20.61
C SER A 61 5.37 7.71 -21.05
N ALA A 62 6.42 7.64 -20.23
CA ALA A 62 7.72 8.22 -20.54
C ALA A 62 8.41 7.51 -21.72
N SER A 63 8.12 6.21 -21.92
CA SER A 63 8.75 5.42 -22.99
C SER A 63 8.19 5.72 -24.37
N ILE A 64 7.02 6.34 -24.45
CA ILE A 64 6.38 6.68 -25.73
C ILE A 64 7.20 7.77 -26.41
N ASN A 65 7.67 7.51 -27.64
CA ASN A 65 8.45 8.43 -28.47
C ASN A 65 9.82 8.83 -27.91
N ALA A 66 10.34 8.11 -26.91
CA ALA A 66 11.67 8.34 -26.36
C ALA A 66 12.62 7.22 -26.77
N ASP A 67 13.86 7.57 -27.11
CA ASP A 67 14.91 6.58 -27.26
C ASP A 67 15.42 6.12 -25.89
N GLN A 68 16.34 5.15 -25.87
CA GLN A 68 16.81 4.55 -24.62
C GLN A 68 17.50 5.56 -23.70
N TYR A 69 18.24 6.51 -24.25
CA TYR A 69 18.94 7.54 -23.47
C TYR A 69 17.95 8.56 -22.91
N GLU A 70 17.01 9.00 -23.73
CA GLU A 70 15.97 9.93 -23.33
C GLU A 70 15.10 9.32 -22.24
N LEU A 71 14.75 8.04 -22.37
CA LEU A 71 13.96 7.34 -21.38
C LEU A 71 14.65 7.31 -20.02
N HIS A 72 15.94 6.94 -20.00
CA HIS A 72 16.72 6.92 -18.76
C HIS A 72 16.76 8.30 -18.09
N PHE A 73 17.01 9.34 -18.90
CA PHE A 73 17.03 10.72 -18.43
C PHE A 73 15.69 11.15 -17.85
N LEU A 74 14.57 10.86 -18.55
CA LEU A 74 13.23 11.22 -18.12
C LEU A 74 12.84 10.50 -16.81
N LEU A 75 13.11 9.19 -16.73
CA LEU A 75 12.76 8.41 -15.52
C LEU A 75 13.50 8.93 -14.29
N ASN A 76 14.76 9.36 -14.44
CA ASN A 76 15.53 9.91 -13.32
C ASN A 76 15.09 11.30 -12.90
N LYS A 77 14.29 11.99 -13.70
CA LYS A 77 13.72 13.30 -13.36
C LYS A 77 12.33 13.21 -12.74
N LEU A 78 11.64 12.09 -12.92
CA LEU A 78 10.32 11.91 -12.32
C LEU A 78 10.45 11.65 -10.82
N THR A 79 9.68 12.40 -10.03
CA THR A 79 9.68 12.27 -8.57
C THR A 79 8.35 11.64 -8.10
N VAL A 80 8.41 11.03 -6.95
CA VAL A 80 7.22 10.46 -6.28
C VAL A 80 6.15 11.53 -6.11
N GLY A 81 6.53 12.75 -5.73
CA GLY A 81 5.59 13.85 -5.56
C GLY A 81 4.79 14.19 -6.80
N GLN A 82 5.36 13.98 -8.00
CA GLN A 82 4.66 14.18 -9.26
C GLN A 82 3.72 13.04 -9.61
N LEU A 83 3.95 11.84 -9.07
CA LEU A 83 3.23 10.62 -9.43
C LEU A 83 2.22 10.17 -8.37
N MET A 84 2.36 10.64 -7.15
CA MET A 84 1.53 10.19 -6.03
C MET A 84 0.08 10.66 -6.13
N THR A 85 -0.81 9.88 -5.50
CA THR A 85 -2.18 10.30 -5.24
C THR A 85 -2.17 11.18 -4.00
N ARG A 86 -2.69 12.40 -4.09
CA ARG A 86 -2.67 13.38 -2.99
C ARG A 86 -3.85 13.24 -2.03
N LYS A 87 -5.00 12.85 -2.53
CA LYS A 87 -6.19 12.60 -1.70
C LYS A 87 -6.14 11.19 -1.16
N VAL A 88 -5.36 10.98 -0.10
CA VAL A 88 -5.14 9.66 0.47
C VAL A 88 -6.27 9.31 1.44
N ARG A 89 -6.86 8.13 1.24
CA ARG A 89 -7.77 7.56 2.23
C ARG A 89 -6.95 6.80 3.25
N THR A 90 -7.29 7.00 4.52
CA THR A 90 -6.58 6.39 5.64
C THR A 90 -7.55 5.69 6.56
N VAL A 91 -7.03 4.85 7.44
CA VAL A 91 -7.80 4.22 8.50
C VAL A 91 -7.06 4.36 9.82
N ALA A 92 -7.81 4.31 10.93
CA ALA A 92 -7.22 4.28 12.27
C ALA A 92 -6.77 2.86 12.62
N PRO A 93 -5.78 2.72 13.52
CA PRO A 93 -5.34 1.37 13.94
C PRO A 93 -6.44 0.54 14.60
N ASP A 94 -7.36 1.18 15.30
CA ASP A 94 -8.47 0.51 15.98
C ASP A 94 -9.73 0.37 15.12
N ALA A 95 -9.68 0.79 13.86
CA ALA A 95 -10.76 0.55 12.90
C ALA A 95 -10.95 -0.95 12.69
N LEU A 96 -12.15 -1.35 12.36
CA LEU A 96 -12.44 -2.74 12.04
C LEU A 96 -11.90 -3.09 10.65
N VAL A 97 -11.39 -4.29 10.52
CA VAL A 97 -10.88 -4.78 9.23
C VAL A 97 -11.98 -4.77 8.17
N VAL A 98 -13.23 -5.10 8.54
CA VAL A 98 -14.35 -5.06 7.61
C VAL A 98 -14.56 -3.66 7.03
N ASP A 99 -14.39 -2.62 7.83
CA ASP A 99 -14.55 -1.23 7.37
C ASP A 99 -13.42 -0.84 6.42
N ALA A 100 -12.19 -1.27 6.71
CA ALA A 100 -11.06 -1.05 5.81
C ALA A 100 -11.27 -1.77 4.47
N ALA A 101 -11.75 -3.01 4.51
CA ALA A 101 -12.05 -3.78 3.29
C ALA A 101 -13.15 -3.10 2.46
N ASP A 102 -14.18 -2.58 3.09
CA ASP A 102 -15.24 -1.83 2.41
C ASP A 102 -14.69 -0.59 1.71
N LEU A 103 -13.82 0.17 2.36
CA LEU A 103 -13.17 1.32 1.74
C LEU A 103 -12.37 0.93 0.50
N MET A 104 -11.63 -0.16 0.59
CA MET A 104 -10.83 -0.65 -0.55
C MET A 104 -11.70 -1.05 -1.73
N THR A 105 -12.80 -1.76 -1.49
CA THR A 105 -13.71 -2.19 -2.56
C THR A 105 -14.51 -1.03 -3.14
N GLU A 106 -15.01 -0.14 -2.28
CA GLU A 106 -15.81 1.01 -2.70
C GLU A 106 -14.99 1.97 -3.56
N HIS A 107 -13.76 2.24 -3.17
CA HIS A 107 -12.90 3.21 -3.86
C HIS A 107 -11.88 2.56 -4.82
N LYS A 108 -11.92 1.24 -4.96
CA LYS A 108 -11.03 0.47 -5.85
C LYS A 108 -9.56 0.77 -5.59
N ILE A 109 -9.18 0.74 -4.31
CA ILE A 109 -7.81 0.95 -3.86
C ILE A 109 -7.32 -0.30 -3.14
N ALA A 110 -6.02 -0.57 -3.26
CA ALA A 110 -5.43 -1.82 -2.76
C ALA A 110 -4.62 -1.65 -1.48
N GLY A 111 -4.50 -0.44 -0.97
CA GLY A 111 -3.76 -0.16 0.25
C GLY A 111 -4.21 1.12 0.92
N LEU A 112 -4.19 1.11 2.25
CA LEU A 112 -4.57 2.24 3.09
C LEU A 112 -3.48 2.48 4.12
N PRO A 113 -2.90 3.70 4.16
CA PRO A 113 -2.06 4.06 5.30
C PRO A 113 -2.88 4.03 6.59
N VAL A 114 -2.27 3.56 7.66
CA VAL A 114 -2.85 3.51 8.99
C VAL A 114 -2.29 4.67 9.77
N VAL A 115 -3.17 5.56 10.24
CA VAL A 115 -2.80 6.82 10.86
C VAL A 115 -3.39 6.88 12.26
N ASP A 116 -2.57 7.23 13.25
CA ASP A 116 -3.01 7.34 14.64
C ASP A 116 -3.72 8.68 14.92
N ALA A 117 -4.13 8.89 16.16
CA ALA A 117 -4.87 10.08 16.58
C ALA A 117 -4.05 11.37 16.43
N GLU A 118 -2.72 11.28 16.45
CA GLU A 118 -1.81 12.41 16.28
C GLU A 118 -1.47 12.69 14.81
N GLY A 119 -2.01 11.89 13.88
CA GLY A 119 -1.76 12.04 12.46
C GLY A 119 -0.49 11.36 11.96
N ALA A 120 0.17 10.55 12.79
CA ALA A 120 1.36 9.81 12.38
C ALA A 120 0.99 8.52 11.65
N VAL A 121 1.74 8.20 10.59
CA VAL A 121 1.57 6.95 9.87
C VAL A 121 2.25 5.84 10.68
N VAL A 122 1.44 4.92 11.22
CA VAL A 122 1.93 3.82 12.08
C VAL A 122 2.01 2.50 11.34
N GLY A 123 1.44 2.39 10.16
CA GLY A 123 1.47 1.17 9.39
C GLY A 123 0.78 1.33 8.05
N ILE A 124 0.62 0.22 7.36
CA ILE A 124 -0.15 0.15 6.13
C ILE A 124 -0.93 -1.17 6.13
N VAL A 125 -2.18 -1.13 5.67
CA VAL A 125 -2.99 -2.32 5.46
C VAL A 125 -3.29 -2.44 3.96
N THR A 126 -3.05 -3.63 3.41
CA THR A 126 -3.21 -3.89 1.98
C THR A 126 -4.12 -5.09 1.72
N GLU A 127 -4.48 -5.28 0.45
CA GLU A 127 -5.23 -6.48 0.02
C GLU A 127 -4.50 -7.76 0.43
N SER A 128 -3.16 -7.79 0.35
CA SER A 128 -2.37 -8.94 0.77
C SER A 128 -2.58 -9.28 2.24
N ASP A 129 -2.67 -8.27 3.10
CA ASP A 129 -2.92 -8.48 4.53
C ASP A 129 -4.31 -9.09 4.75
N LEU A 130 -5.31 -8.59 4.01
CA LEU A 130 -6.68 -9.12 4.08
C LEU A 130 -6.75 -10.57 3.60
N LEU A 131 -6.09 -10.88 2.49
CA LEU A 131 -6.06 -12.25 1.95
C LEU A 131 -5.34 -13.22 2.89
N LYS A 132 -4.24 -12.80 3.50
CA LYS A 132 -3.52 -13.61 4.49
C LYS A 132 -4.41 -13.91 5.70
N MET A 133 -5.14 -12.92 6.17
CA MET A 133 -6.11 -13.11 7.26
C MET A 133 -7.20 -14.09 6.86
N LEU A 134 -7.77 -13.93 5.67
CA LEU A 134 -8.82 -14.82 5.15
C LEU A 134 -8.34 -16.27 5.08
N VAL A 135 -7.14 -16.48 4.55
CA VAL A 135 -6.55 -17.83 4.46
C VAL A 135 -6.43 -18.46 5.85
N ARG A 136 -5.92 -17.71 6.84
CA ARG A 136 -5.78 -18.23 8.20
C ARG A 136 -7.13 -18.61 8.80
N ARG A 137 -8.15 -17.77 8.60
CA ARG A 137 -9.50 -18.04 9.12
C ARG A 137 -10.17 -19.23 8.46
N LEU A 138 -10.04 -19.37 7.15
CA LEU A 138 -10.60 -20.50 6.43
C LEU A 138 -9.93 -21.82 6.83
N ARG A 139 -8.62 -21.81 7.02
CA ARG A 139 -7.89 -22.99 7.49
C ARG A 139 -8.29 -23.37 8.92
N ALA A 140 -8.41 -22.39 9.79
CA ALA A 140 -8.86 -22.63 11.18
C ALA A 140 -10.27 -23.23 11.21
N ALA A 141 -11.17 -22.75 10.35
CA ALA A 141 -12.53 -23.27 10.25
C ALA A 141 -12.52 -24.73 9.74
N ASP A 142 -11.67 -25.04 8.76
CA ASP A 142 -11.55 -26.41 8.24
C ASP A 142 -10.99 -27.38 9.30
N GLU A 143 -10.03 -26.95 10.09
CA GLU A 143 -9.45 -27.73 11.18
C GLU A 143 -10.47 -28.02 12.29
N GLN A 144 -11.49 -27.18 12.45
CA GLN A 144 -12.52 -27.32 13.46
C GLN A 144 -13.71 -28.19 12.98
N LYS A 145 -13.73 -28.61 11.71
CA LYS A 145 -14.80 -29.47 11.23
C LYS A 145 -14.70 -30.86 11.81
N PRO A 146 -15.84 -31.43 12.25
CA PRO A 146 -15.85 -32.83 12.72
C PRO A 146 -15.44 -33.81 11.60
N ALA A 147 -14.68 -34.84 11.96
CA ALA A 147 -14.23 -35.87 11.01
C ALA A 147 -15.41 -36.63 10.36
N SER A 148 -16.58 -36.65 10.97
CA SER A 148 -17.79 -37.29 10.46
C SER A 148 -18.41 -36.59 9.24
N GLU A 149 -17.92 -35.41 8.87
CA GLU A 149 -18.39 -34.68 7.70
C GLU A 149 -17.54 -34.92 6.45
N ALA A 150 -16.58 -35.82 6.55
CA ALA A 150 -15.68 -36.12 5.45
C ALA A 150 -16.42 -36.89 4.31
#